data_dd9ff058ef0c9658134ca66569a1e363
#
_entry.id   dd9ff058ef0c9658134ca66569a1e363
#
_cell.length_a   1.000
_cell.length_b   1.000
_cell.length_c   1.000
_cell.angle_alpha   90.00
_cell.angle_beta   90.00
_cell.angle_gamma   90.00
#
_symmetry.space_group_name_H-M   'P 1'
#
loop_
_entity.id
_entity.type
_entity.pdbx_description
1 polymer ?
#
loop_
_entity_poly.entity_id
_entity_poly.type
_entity_poly.pdbx_seq_one_letter_code
_entity_poly.pdbx_strand_id
1 'polypeptide(L)'
;SLKSRNMQRVISSAAKAASKNAIQTYAKTGLLLPGQCVAVWDPADPTSKQMSSYFTHPDQIPVSKSEKVDNAIDATVTTIDRIISYCRSGSVFPFTFGLACCAMEMIDASSARFNFERLGMIPRATPRQSDVMIVSGTVTNKMAPAIRRLYDQMSEPRYVISMGSCANSGGYYAYSYNVVRGVDRLFPVDYYVPGCPPTADGLMYAFMVLMRKLRQQKTYSMFMAK
;
A
#
# COMPACT_ATOMS: atom_id res chain seq x y z
N SER A 1 -2.91 -29.81 33.51
CA SER A 1 -2.45 -29.63 32.13
C SER A 1 -3.57 -29.41 31.10
N LEU A 2 -4.70 -30.10 31.20
CA LEU A 2 -5.88 -29.88 30.33
C LEU A 2 -6.63 -28.58 30.60
N LYS A 3 -6.70 -28.15 31.87
CA LYS A 3 -7.32 -26.88 32.27
C LYS A 3 -6.62 -25.65 31.70
N SER A 4 -5.28 -25.69 31.58
CA SER A 4 -4.50 -24.56 31.01
C SER A 4 -4.71 -24.37 29.50
N ARG A 5 -4.85 -25.46 28.74
CA ARG A 5 -5.12 -25.41 27.30
C ARG A 5 -6.52 -24.90 26.96
N ASN A 6 -7.52 -25.23 27.78
CA ASN A 6 -8.87 -24.72 27.59
C ASN A 6 -8.96 -23.23 27.92
N MET A 7 -8.25 -22.77 28.95
CA MET A 7 -8.18 -21.35 29.31
C MET A 7 -7.49 -20.50 28.23
N GLN A 8 -6.42 -21.00 27.62
CA GLN A 8 -5.76 -20.33 26.48
C GLN A 8 -6.66 -20.26 25.23
N ARG A 9 -7.46 -21.30 24.96
CA ARG A 9 -8.44 -21.28 23.86
C ARG A 9 -9.56 -20.27 24.07
N VAL A 10 -10.08 -20.18 25.29
CA VAL A 10 -11.12 -19.20 25.65
C VAL A 10 -10.59 -17.77 25.55
N ILE A 11 -9.37 -17.50 26.04
CA ILE A 11 -8.74 -16.18 25.94
C ILE A 11 -8.48 -15.82 24.47
N SER A 12 -8.02 -16.76 23.65
CA SER A 12 -7.78 -16.50 22.21
C SER A 12 -9.08 -16.25 21.44
N SER A 13 -10.16 -16.94 21.75
CA SER A 13 -11.46 -16.72 21.11
C SER A 13 -12.11 -15.39 21.54
N ALA A 14 -11.98 -15.00 22.79
CA ALA A 14 -12.46 -13.71 23.29
C ALA A 14 -11.66 -12.53 22.68
N ALA A 15 -10.33 -12.68 22.56
CA ALA A 15 -9.50 -11.67 21.91
C ALA A 15 -9.83 -11.51 20.42
N LYS A 16 -10.12 -12.62 19.71
CA LYS A 16 -10.57 -12.60 18.30
C LYS A 16 -11.94 -11.96 18.13
N ALA A 17 -12.87 -12.18 19.06
CA ALA A 17 -14.19 -11.55 19.04
C ALA A 17 -14.10 -10.04 19.33
N ALA A 18 -13.26 -9.63 20.27
CA ALA A 18 -13.02 -8.22 20.60
C ALA A 18 -12.38 -7.46 19.41
N SER A 19 -11.43 -8.08 18.70
CA SER A 19 -10.80 -7.47 17.53
C SER A 19 -11.75 -7.29 16.35
N LYS A 20 -12.65 -8.27 16.10
CA LYS A 20 -13.67 -8.17 15.05
C LYS A 20 -14.68 -7.05 15.35
N ASN A 21 -15.11 -6.89 16.60
CA ASN A 21 -16.01 -5.82 17.00
C ASN A 21 -15.35 -4.44 16.91
N ALA A 22 -14.05 -4.34 17.22
CA ALA A 22 -13.28 -3.11 17.07
C ALA A 22 -13.15 -2.67 15.60
N ILE A 23 -12.91 -3.62 14.69
CA ILE A 23 -12.86 -3.35 13.24
C ILE A 23 -14.23 -2.93 12.70
N GLN A 24 -15.32 -3.55 13.15
CA GLN A 24 -16.68 -3.18 12.73
C GLN A 24 -17.10 -1.80 13.27
N THR A 25 -16.73 -1.43 14.49
CA THR A 25 -16.99 -0.09 15.03
C THR A 25 -16.14 0.97 14.32
N TYR A 26 -14.90 0.69 13.99
CA TYR A 26 -14.05 1.58 13.19
C TYR A 26 -14.62 1.81 11.78
N ALA A 27 -15.09 0.75 11.13
CA ALA A 27 -15.72 0.85 9.81
C ALA A 27 -17.01 1.69 9.82
N LYS A 28 -17.73 1.73 10.95
CA LYS A 28 -18.96 2.51 11.09
C LYS A 28 -18.77 3.95 11.58
N THR A 29 -17.77 4.22 12.40
CA THR A 29 -17.65 5.52 13.11
C THR A 29 -16.39 6.31 12.73
N GLY A 30 -15.39 5.67 12.14
CA GLY A 30 -14.10 6.31 11.81
C GLY A 30 -13.29 6.77 13.04
N LEU A 31 -13.75 6.48 14.25
CA LEU A 31 -13.11 6.87 15.50
C LEU A 31 -12.55 5.65 16.23
N LEU A 32 -11.24 5.68 16.49
CA LEU A 32 -10.62 4.76 17.44
C LEU A 32 -10.84 5.25 18.86
N LEU A 33 -11.49 4.45 19.68
CA LEU A 33 -11.59 4.73 21.11
C LEU A 33 -10.21 4.60 21.78
N PRO A 34 -9.88 5.47 22.75
CA PRO A 34 -8.60 5.39 23.47
C PRO A 34 -8.50 4.03 24.19
N GLY A 35 -7.45 3.28 23.90
CA GLY A 35 -7.21 1.93 24.44
C GLY A 35 -7.45 0.76 23.46
N GLN A 36 -7.95 1.00 22.27
CA GLN A 36 -8.04 -0.03 21.25
C GLN A 36 -6.73 -0.14 20.48
N CYS A 37 -5.96 -1.18 20.77
CA CYS A 37 -4.83 -1.57 19.93
C CYS A 37 -5.35 -1.95 18.55
N VAL A 38 -4.81 -1.34 17.50
CA VAL A 38 -4.96 -1.82 16.12
C VAL A 38 -4.54 -3.28 16.08
N ALA A 39 -5.36 -4.12 15.49
CA ALA A 39 -5.23 -5.57 15.52
C ALA A 39 -3.78 -6.04 15.30
N VAL A 40 -3.31 -6.85 16.22
CA VAL A 40 -2.04 -7.57 16.09
C VAL A 40 -2.11 -8.43 14.81
N TRP A 41 -1.10 -8.32 13.96
CA TRP A 41 -0.93 -9.17 12.79
C TRP A 41 -1.13 -10.65 13.17
N ASP A 42 -2.13 -11.30 12.59
CA ASP A 42 -2.39 -12.71 12.77
C ASP A 42 -1.94 -13.45 11.50
N PRO A 43 -0.89 -14.28 11.57
CA PRO A 43 -0.40 -15.04 10.40
C PRO A 43 -1.43 -16.01 9.82
N ALA A 44 -2.53 -16.25 10.54
CA ALA A 44 -3.63 -17.10 10.10
C ALA A 44 -4.69 -16.34 9.26
N ASP A 45 -4.61 -15.01 9.19
CA ASP A 45 -5.56 -14.22 8.37
C ASP A 45 -5.34 -14.47 6.88
N PRO A 46 -6.43 -14.73 6.11
CA PRO A 46 -6.34 -14.97 4.67
C PRO A 46 -5.74 -13.77 3.91
N THR A 47 -5.84 -12.55 4.44
CA THR A 47 -5.19 -11.35 3.91
C THR A 47 -3.66 -11.38 4.05
N SER A 48 -3.11 -12.04 5.08
CA SER A 48 -1.67 -12.22 5.24
C SER A 48 -1.08 -13.16 4.18
N LYS A 49 -1.85 -14.16 3.73
CA LYS A 49 -1.47 -15.06 2.63
C LYS A 49 -1.47 -14.36 1.26
N GLN A 50 -2.34 -13.38 1.07
CA GLN A 50 -2.29 -12.53 -0.13
C GLN A 50 -1.05 -11.65 -0.13
N MET A 51 -0.59 -11.16 1.04
CA MET A 51 0.62 -10.35 1.13
C MET A 51 1.90 -11.11 0.80
N SER A 52 1.99 -12.41 1.14
CA SER A 52 3.14 -13.24 0.75
C SER A 52 3.27 -13.42 -0.77
N SER A 53 2.18 -13.28 -1.52
CA SER A 53 2.21 -13.33 -2.99
C SER A 53 2.72 -12.04 -3.64
N TYR A 54 2.77 -10.93 -2.91
CA TYR A 54 3.31 -9.65 -3.42
C TYR A 54 4.85 -9.54 -3.31
N PHE A 55 5.51 -10.43 -2.57
CA PHE A 55 6.97 -10.53 -2.52
C PHE A 55 7.58 -11.28 -3.70
N THR A 56 6.82 -11.49 -4.76
CA THR A 56 7.39 -12.04 -5.99
C THR A 56 8.39 -11.04 -6.58
N HIS A 57 9.59 -11.51 -6.86
CA HIS A 57 10.65 -10.79 -7.57
C HIS A 57 10.05 -10.06 -8.79
N PRO A 58 10.49 -8.85 -9.14
CA PRO A 58 9.94 -8.10 -10.28
C PRO A 58 9.92 -8.89 -11.59
N ASP A 59 10.79 -9.91 -11.72
CA ASP A 59 10.81 -10.82 -12.86
C ASP A 59 9.70 -11.89 -12.82
N GLN A 60 9.02 -12.04 -11.68
CA GLN A 60 7.92 -12.99 -11.47
C GLN A 60 6.54 -12.34 -11.52
N ILE A 61 6.45 -11.07 -11.91
CA ILE A 61 5.14 -10.47 -12.21
C ILE A 61 4.55 -11.31 -13.34
N PRO A 62 3.48 -12.07 -13.10
CA PRO A 62 2.92 -12.92 -14.14
C PRO A 62 2.50 -12.02 -15.30
N VAL A 63 3.21 -12.15 -16.41
CA VAL A 63 2.78 -11.55 -17.66
C VAL A 63 1.40 -12.13 -17.93
N SER A 64 0.37 -11.29 -17.93
CA SER A 64 -0.99 -11.73 -18.22
C SER A 64 -0.95 -12.49 -19.52
N LYS A 65 -1.21 -13.82 -19.46
CA LYS A 65 -1.33 -14.63 -20.66
C LYS A 65 -2.34 -13.93 -21.55
N SER A 66 -1.99 -13.74 -22.82
CA SER A 66 -2.91 -13.18 -23.81
C SER A 66 -4.17 -14.04 -23.79
N GLU A 67 -5.25 -13.52 -23.19
CA GLU A 67 -6.55 -14.18 -23.30
C GLU A 67 -6.90 -14.25 -24.79
N LYS A 68 -7.34 -15.44 -25.21
CA LYS A 68 -7.85 -15.61 -26.56
C LYS A 68 -9.06 -14.69 -26.72
N VAL A 69 -8.97 -13.78 -27.64
CA VAL A 69 -10.03 -12.82 -27.94
C VAL A 69 -10.97 -13.51 -28.90
N ASP A 70 -12.07 -14.02 -28.40
CA ASP A 70 -13.02 -14.81 -29.21
C ASP A 70 -14.05 -13.92 -29.90
N ASN A 71 -14.25 -12.68 -29.45
CA ASN A 71 -15.25 -11.75 -29.97
C ASN A 71 -14.63 -10.40 -30.36
N ALA A 72 -15.21 -9.74 -31.39
CA ALA A 72 -14.80 -8.40 -31.83
C ALA A 72 -14.95 -7.34 -30.71
N ILE A 73 -15.93 -7.51 -29.82
CA ILE A 73 -16.15 -6.62 -28.68
C ILE A 73 -14.99 -6.76 -27.68
N ASP A 74 -14.55 -7.98 -27.38
CA ASP A 74 -13.42 -8.23 -26.47
C ASP A 74 -12.12 -7.67 -27.04
N ALA A 75 -11.94 -7.74 -28.38
CA ALA A 75 -10.81 -7.14 -29.06
C ALA A 75 -10.76 -5.61 -28.85
N THR A 76 -11.90 -4.95 -28.99
CA THR A 76 -11.97 -3.49 -28.79
C THR A 76 -11.74 -3.10 -27.33
N VAL A 77 -12.33 -3.82 -26.36
CA VAL A 77 -12.14 -3.58 -24.94
C VAL A 77 -10.67 -3.79 -24.53
N THR A 78 -10.03 -4.86 -25.01
CA THR A 78 -8.61 -5.11 -24.70
C THR A 78 -7.67 -4.06 -25.30
N THR A 79 -7.98 -3.51 -26.49
CA THR A 79 -7.19 -2.42 -27.08
C THR A 79 -7.35 -1.13 -26.30
N ILE A 80 -8.55 -0.80 -25.85
CA ILE A 80 -8.85 0.37 -25.00
C ILE A 80 -8.09 0.23 -23.66
N ASP A 81 -8.17 -0.94 -23.01
CA ASP A 81 -7.44 -1.22 -21.78
C ASP A 81 -5.92 -1.00 -21.93
N ARG A 82 -5.36 -1.43 -23.05
CA ARG A 82 -3.93 -1.26 -23.35
C ARG A 82 -3.55 0.21 -23.51
N ILE A 83 -4.36 0.99 -24.20
CA ILE A 83 -4.13 2.43 -24.38
C ILE A 83 -4.22 3.16 -23.05
N ILE A 84 -5.26 2.91 -22.25
CA ILE A 84 -5.45 3.52 -20.93
C ILE A 84 -4.28 3.18 -19.99
N SER A 85 -3.89 1.90 -19.95
CA SER A 85 -2.78 1.45 -19.09
C SER A 85 -1.43 2.06 -19.51
N TYR A 86 -1.21 2.22 -20.81
CA TYR A 86 -0.02 2.90 -21.33
C TYR A 86 0.01 4.38 -20.94
N CYS A 87 -1.05 5.13 -21.18
CA CYS A 87 -1.15 6.54 -20.80
C CYS A 87 -0.98 6.71 -19.29
N ARG A 88 -1.62 5.88 -18.49
CA ARG A 88 -1.54 5.94 -17.04
C ARG A 88 -0.15 5.60 -16.51
N SER A 89 0.53 4.62 -17.09
CA SER A 89 1.87 4.24 -16.66
C SER A 89 2.91 5.35 -16.88
N GLY A 90 2.69 6.24 -17.86
CA GLY A 90 3.57 7.37 -18.16
C GLY A 90 3.24 8.67 -17.41
N SER A 91 2.14 8.71 -16.64
CA SER A 91 1.70 9.91 -15.91
C SER A 91 1.24 9.53 -14.51
N VAL A 92 2.18 9.16 -13.65
CA VAL A 92 1.91 8.75 -12.26
C VAL A 92 2.21 9.93 -11.35
N PHE A 93 1.19 10.44 -10.65
CA PHE A 93 1.35 11.57 -9.74
C PHE A 93 1.49 11.10 -8.29
N PRO A 94 2.70 11.16 -7.71
CA PRO A 94 2.90 10.80 -6.32
C PRO A 94 2.37 11.87 -5.37
N PHE A 95 1.66 11.43 -4.33
CA PHE A 95 1.35 12.22 -3.16
C PHE A 95 2.52 12.12 -2.19
N THR A 96 3.21 13.23 -2.00
CA THR A 96 4.38 13.32 -1.16
C THR A 96 4.04 13.92 0.19
N PHE A 97 4.15 13.13 1.24
CA PHE A 97 4.16 13.63 2.60
C PHE A 97 5.28 12.95 3.40
N GLY A 98 6.04 13.76 4.10
CA GLY A 98 7.19 13.31 4.87
C GLY A 98 6.86 13.17 6.33
N LEU A 99 7.15 12.00 6.93
CA LEU A 99 6.94 11.75 8.34
C LEU A 99 8.25 11.74 9.14
N ALA A 100 9.36 11.37 8.51
CA ALA A 100 10.67 11.26 9.14
C ALA A 100 11.82 11.33 8.11
N CYS A 101 12.97 10.73 8.41
CA CYS A 101 14.19 10.80 7.60
C CYS A 101 14.04 10.28 6.17
N CYS A 102 13.13 9.33 5.89
CA CYS A 102 12.87 8.89 4.53
C CYS A 102 12.35 10.00 3.61
N ALA A 103 11.73 11.05 4.19
CA ALA A 103 11.29 12.21 3.44
C ALA A 103 12.45 12.97 2.79
N MET A 104 13.62 12.98 3.39
CA MET A 104 14.81 13.65 2.83
C MET A 104 15.26 12.95 1.53
N GLU A 105 15.31 11.63 1.54
CA GLU A 105 15.63 10.85 0.34
C GLU A 105 14.54 10.97 -0.74
N MET A 106 13.28 11.11 -0.34
CA MET A 106 12.19 11.38 -1.26
C MET A 106 12.33 12.74 -1.93
N ILE A 107 12.78 13.76 -1.18
CA ILE A 107 13.06 15.10 -1.71
C ILE A 107 14.28 15.03 -2.65
N ASP A 108 15.34 14.29 -2.28
CA ASP A 108 16.50 14.11 -3.13
C ASP A 108 16.15 13.43 -4.45
N ALA A 109 15.25 12.45 -4.43
CA ALA A 109 14.74 11.81 -5.64
C ALA A 109 13.99 12.80 -6.58
N SER A 110 13.41 13.84 -6.02
CA SER A 110 12.77 14.93 -6.80
C SER A 110 13.77 15.98 -7.29
N SER A 111 15.01 15.95 -6.79
CA SER A 111 16.04 16.92 -7.15
C SER A 111 16.53 16.74 -8.60
N ALA A 112 17.30 17.70 -9.09
CA ALA A 112 17.84 17.71 -10.46
C ALA A 112 18.72 16.48 -10.78
N ARG A 113 19.33 15.84 -9.76
CA ARG A 113 20.17 14.67 -9.93
C ARG A 113 19.40 13.45 -10.42
N PHE A 114 18.25 13.18 -9.82
CA PHE A 114 17.42 12.00 -10.13
C PHE A 114 16.25 12.33 -11.04
N ASN A 115 15.65 13.49 -10.83
CA ASN A 115 14.60 14.10 -11.65
C ASN A 115 13.41 13.16 -11.95
N PHE A 116 12.50 13.05 -11.01
CA PHE A 116 11.24 12.31 -11.18
C PHE A 116 10.42 12.75 -12.39
N GLU A 117 10.48 14.03 -12.74
CA GLU A 117 9.66 14.62 -13.79
C GLU A 117 9.97 14.03 -15.18
N ARG A 118 11.23 13.66 -15.43
CA ARG A 118 11.61 12.98 -16.69
C ARG A 118 10.88 11.65 -16.92
N LEU A 119 10.42 11.02 -15.85
CA LEU A 119 9.65 9.77 -15.90
C LEU A 119 8.13 10.00 -15.93
N GLY A 120 7.69 11.26 -15.98
CA GLY A 120 6.28 11.63 -15.95
C GLY A 120 5.67 11.65 -14.55
N MET A 121 6.50 11.66 -13.51
CA MET A 121 6.06 11.68 -12.11
C MET A 121 6.19 13.09 -11.55
N ILE A 122 5.06 13.79 -11.43
CA ILE A 122 5.02 15.14 -10.87
C ILE A 122 4.42 15.07 -9.47
N PRO A 123 5.17 15.41 -8.42
CA PRO A 123 4.68 15.41 -7.05
C PRO A 123 3.48 16.36 -6.88
N ARG A 124 2.45 15.89 -6.19
CA ARG A 124 1.25 16.67 -5.86
C ARG A 124 1.07 16.77 -4.35
N ALA A 125 0.70 17.95 -3.89
CA ALA A 125 0.50 18.22 -2.47
C ALA A 125 -0.86 17.75 -1.94
N THR A 126 -1.83 17.47 -2.83
CA THR A 126 -3.17 17.04 -2.42
C THR A 126 -3.45 15.59 -2.82
N PRO A 127 -4.06 14.79 -1.93
CA PRO A 127 -4.39 13.40 -2.24
C PRO A 127 -5.42 13.26 -3.36
N ARG A 128 -6.28 14.26 -3.55
CA ARG A 128 -7.31 14.25 -4.60
C ARG A 128 -6.75 14.34 -6.02
N GLN A 129 -5.53 14.84 -6.18
CA GLN A 129 -4.83 14.98 -7.46
C GLN A 129 -3.71 13.97 -7.65
N SER A 130 -3.63 12.98 -6.77
CA SER A 130 -2.53 12.00 -6.73
C SER A 130 -3.05 10.59 -6.98
N ASP A 131 -2.22 9.78 -7.65
CA ASP A 131 -2.51 8.38 -7.95
C ASP A 131 -1.78 7.42 -7.00
N VAL A 132 -0.61 7.82 -6.51
CA VAL A 132 0.26 7.00 -5.66
C VAL A 132 0.57 7.73 -4.36
N MET A 133 0.35 7.07 -3.24
CA MET A 133 0.76 7.56 -1.92
C MET A 133 2.14 6.99 -1.57
N ILE A 134 3.10 7.85 -1.25
CA ILE A 134 4.39 7.44 -0.69
C ILE A 134 4.35 7.66 0.82
N VAL A 135 4.40 6.59 1.60
CA VAL A 135 4.51 6.70 3.04
C VAL A 135 5.98 6.67 3.43
N SER A 136 6.56 7.84 3.67
CA SER A 136 8.00 8.01 3.93
C SER A 136 8.29 8.35 5.39
N GLY A 137 8.53 7.33 6.20
CA GLY A 137 8.95 7.48 7.59
C GLY A 137 8.11 6.70 8.59
N THR A 138 8.30 7.03 9.87
CA THR A 138 7.66 6.35 10.99
C THR A 138 6.21 6.79 11.15
N VAL A 139 5.30 5.83 11.15
CA VAL A 139 3.88 6.08 11.39
C VAL A 139 3.58 5.89 12.88
N THR A 140 3.12 6.96 13.53
CA THR A 140 2.69 6.91 14.92
C THR A 140 1.20 6.61 15.03
N ASN A 141 0.77 6.06 16.17
CA ASN A 141 -0.64 5.80 16.45
C ASN A 141 -1.50 7.09 16.36
N LYS A 142 -0.93 8.24 16.71
CA LYS A 142 -1.60 9.54 16.60
C LYS A 142 -1.78 9.98 15.15
N MET A 143 -0.81 9.66 14.27
CA MET A 143 -0.84 10.02 12.86
C MET A 143 -1.62 9.02 12.01
N ALA A 144 -1.74 7.78 12.43
CA ALA A 144 -2.40 6.70 11.67
C ALA A 144 -3.82 7.05 11.19
N PRO A 145 -4.72 7.62 12.01
CA PRO A 145 -6.06 8.03 11.56
C PRO A 145 -6.03 9.11 10.48
N ALA A 146 -5.07 10.05 10.57
CA ALA A 146 -4.90 11.12 9.58
C ALA A 146 -4.46 10.56 8.23
N ILE A 147 -3.49 9.65 8.22
CA ILE A 147 -3.00 8.99 7.00
C ILE A 147 -4.12 8.17 6.36
N ARG A 148 -4.93 7.47 7.16
CA ARG A 148 -6.08 6.73 6.66
C ARG A 148 -7.09 7.64 5.96
N ARG A 149 -7.40 8.80 6.52
CA ARG A 149 -8.29 9.79 5.88
C ARG A 149 -7.71 10.31 4.56
N LEU A 150 -6.39 10.53 4.49
CA LEU A 150 -5.72 10.94 3.25
C LEU A 150 -5.82 9.86 2.18
N TYR A 151 -5.64 8.59 2.56
CA TYR A 151 -5.81 7.46 1.65
C TYR A 151 -7.24 7.36 1.12
N ASP A 152 -8.24 7.55 1.96
CA ASP A 152 -9.65 7.48 1.57
C ASP A 152 -10.06 8.67 0.66
N GLN A 153 -9.32 9.77 0.69
CA GLN A 153 -9.53 10.94 -0.19
C GLN A 153 -8.90 10.78 -1.58
N MET A 154 -8.02 9.81 -1.77
CA MET A 154 -7.44 9.54 -3.08
C MET A 154 -8.49 8.93 -4.02
N SER A 155 -8.44 9.35 -5.29
CA SER A 155 -9.28 8.77 -6.33
C SER A 155 -8.87 7.32 -6.64
N GLU A 156 -9.82 6.49 -7.01
CA GLU A 156 -9.53 5.15 -7.53
C GLU A 156 -9.20 5.22 -9.03
N PRO A 157 -8.26 4.41 -9.49
CA PRO A 157 -7.40 3.48 -8.78
C PRO A 157 -6.23 4.19 -8.10
N ARG A 158 -5.93 3.75 -6.88
CA ARG A 158 -4.91 4.31 -6.00
C ARG A 158 -3.90 3.24 -5.63
N TYR A 159 -2.65 3.67 -5.47
CA TYR A 159 -1.52 2.79 -5.18
C TYR A 159 -0.74 3.31 -3.98
N VAL A 160 -0.06 2.41 -3.26
CA VAL A 160 0.70 2.76 -2.07
C VAL A 160 2.10 2.19 -2.15
N ILE A 161 3.10 3.05 -1.95
CA ILE A 161 4.50 2.68 -1.78
C ILE A 161 4.87 2.91 -0.31
N SER A 162 5.27 1.85 0.37
CA SER A 162 5.82 1.91 1.73
C SER A 162 7.33 2.11 1.65
N MET A 163 7.82 3.28 2.05
CA MET A 163 9.23 3.66 1.93
C MET A 163 9.94 3.58 3.28
N GLY A 164 10.92 2.69 3.34
CA GLY A 164 11.82 2.52 4.47
C GLY A 164 11.34 1.54 5.53
N SER A 165 12.26 1.07 6.36
CA SER A 165 12.01 0.03 7.36
C SER A 165 10.94 0.43 8.38
N CYS A 166 10.84 1.72 8.73
CA CYS A 166 9.82 2.20 9.66
C CYS A 166 8.41 2.03 9.11
N ALA A 167 8.17 2.38 7.85
CA ALA A 167 6.88 2.20 7.19
C ALA A 167 6.60 0.72 6.88
N ASN A 168 7.62 -0.07 6.57
CA ASN A 168 7.47 -1.48 6.21
C ASN A 168 7.05 -2.35 7.40
N SER A 169 7.69 -2.16 8.56
CA SER A 169 7.48 -3.05 9.72
C SER A 169 7.68 -2.37 11.09
N GLY A 170 7.85 -1.06 11.12
CA GLY A 170 8.23 -0.31 12.30
C GLY A 170 9.74 -0.14 12.48
N GLY A 171 10.58 -0.96 11.82
CA GLY A 171 12.02 -0.84 11.81
C GLY A 171 12.65 -0.78 13.20
N TYR A 172 13.53 0.21 13.45
CA TYR A 172 14.16 0.43 14.76
C TYR A 172 13.17 0.74 15.87
N TYR A 173 11.97 1.23 15.54
CA TYR A 173 10.95 1.65 16.50
C TYR A 173 9.80 0.65 16.64
N ALA A 174 9.99 -0.59 16.18
CA ALA A 174 8.96 -1.63 16.20
C ALA A 174 8.43 -1.93 17.62
N TYR A 175 9.28 -1.80 18.64
CA TYR A 175 8.91 -2.03 20.04
C TYR A 175 8.51 -0.76 20.80
N SER A 176 8.45 0.38 20.12
CA SER A 176 7.98 1.62 20.74
C SER A 176 6.46 1.54 21.03
N TYR A 177 6.07 2.15 22.15
CA TYR A 177 4.67 2.16 22.61
C TYR A 177 3.71 2.90 21.67
N ASN A 178 4.21 3.82 20.83
CA ASN A 178 3.38 4.72 20.01
C ASN A 178 3.61 4.57 18.51
N VAL A 179 4.23 3.51 18.05
CA VAL A 179 4.53 3.28 16.63
C VAL A 179 3.71 2.15 16.05
N VAL A 180 3.12 2.39 14.88
CA VAL A 180 2.44 1.38 14.09
C VAL A 180 3.49 0.51 13.38
N ARG A 181 3.40 -0.80 13.60
CA ARG A 181 4.35 -1.79 13.06
C ARG A 181 4.00 -2.16 11.62
N GLY A 182 4.21 -1.22 10.71
CA GLY A 182 3.93 -1.38 9.29
C GLY A 182 2.67 -0.65 8.83
N VAL A 183 2.76 -0.05 7.66
CA VAL A 183 1.65 0.68 7.01
C VAL A 183 0.58 -0.26 6.48
N ASP A 184 0.95 -1.50 6.19
CA ASP A 184 0.07 -2.59 5.77
C ASP A 184 -1.07 -2.89 6.75
N ARG A 185 -0.92 -2.49 8.01
CA ARG A 185 -1.98 -2.56 9.01
C ARG A 185 -3.08 -1.51 8.82
N LEU A 186 -2.81 -0.46 8.06
CA LEU A 186 -3.75 0.62 7.81
C LEU A 186 -4.49 0.45 6.48
N PHE A 187 -3.76 0.08 5.43
CA PHE A 187 -4.27 -0.10 4.07
C PHE A 187 -3.35 -1.00 3.24
N PRO A 188 -3.82 -1.54 2.11
CA PRO A 188 -3.01 -2.40 1.26
C PRO A 188 -1.83 -1.61 0.67
N VAL A 189 -0.65 -2.25 0.65
CA VAL A 189 0.59 -1.70 0.10
C VAL A 189 0.92 -2.43 -1.20
N ASP A 190 1.22 -1.68 -2.26
CA ASP A 190 1.56 -2.23 -3.57
C ASP A 190 3.04 -2.56 -3.70
N TYR A 191 3.90 -1.76 -3.08
CA TYR A 191 5.34 -1.96 -3.12
C TYR A 191 6.03 -1.52 -1.84
N TYR A 192 7.04 -2.30 -1.42
CA TYR A 192 7.87 -2.01 -0.25
C TYR A 192 9.28 -1.66 -0.69
N VAL A 193 9.78 -0.51 -0.23
CA VAL A 193 11.16 -0.08 -0.48
C VAL A 193 11.99 -0.34 0.77
N PRO A 194 12.95 -1.27 0.74
CA PRO A 194 13.80 -1.57 1.89
C PRO A 194 14.88 -0.50 2.07
N GLY A 195 15.28 -0.26 3.30
CA GLY A 195 16.35 0.66 3.69
C GLY A 195 16.01 1.51 4.91
N CYS A 196 17.00 2.20 5.46
CA CYS A 196 16.81 3.08 6.62
C CYS A 196 17.81 4.25 6.63
N PRO A 197 17.55 5.30 5.83
CA PRO A 197 16.58 5.41 4.75
C PRO A 197 16.99 4.62 3.50
N PRO A 198 16.06 4.24 2.63
CA PRO A 198 16.41 3.74 1.32
C PRO A 198 17.00 4.86 0.46
N THR A 199 17.90 4.52 -0.46
CA THR A 199 18.45 5.48 -1.40
C THR A 199 17.41 5.99 -2.38
N ALA A 200 17.62 7.20 -2.93
CA ALA A 200 16.76 7.76 -3.97
C ALA A 200 16.64 6.83 -5.20
N ASP A 201 17.72 6.14 -5.59
CA ASP A 201 17.70 5.13 -6.65
C ASP A 201 16.74 3.96 -6.32
N GLY A 202 16.71 3.51 -5.05
CA GLY A 202 15.80 2.46 -4.60
C GLY A 202 14.32 2.89 -4.74
N LEU A 203 14.02 4.14 -4.45
CA LEU A 203 12.68 4.70 -4.65
C LEU A 203 12.33 4.81 -6.14
N MET A 204 13.27 5.27 -6.97
CA MET A 204 13.11 5.32 -8.43
C MET A 204 12.83 3.94 -9.02
N TYR A 205 13.56 2.93 -8.55
CA TYR A 205 13.33 1.55 -8.96
C TYR A 205 11.92 1.06 -8.58
N ALA A 206 11.45 1.39 -7.37
CA ALA A 206 10.09 1.06 -6.93
C ALA A 206 9.03 1.64 -7.88
N PHE A 207 9.20 2.89 -8.31
CA PHE A 207 8.32 3.50 -9.30
C PHE A 207 8.38 2.80 -10.65
N MET A 208 9.55 2.44 -11.13
CA MET A 208 9.67 1.70 -12.40
C MET A 208 8.95 0.35 -12.35
N VAL A 209 9.03 -0.35 -11.20
CA VAL A 209 8.28 -1.59 -10.99
C VAL A 209 6.78 -1.34 -10.95
N LEU A 210 6.34 -0.29 -10.26
CA LEU A 210 4.93 0.11 -10.23
C LEU A 210 4.41 0.45 -11.63
N MET A 211 5.15 1.23 -12.42
CA MET A 211 4.79 1.56 -13.81
C MET A 211 4.65 0.31 -14.68
N ARG A 212 5.52 -0.69 -14.48
CA ARG A 212 5.43 -1.99 -15.15
C ARG A 212 4.16 -2.74 -14.73
N LYS A 213 3.82 -2.73 -13.44
CA LYS A 213 2.56 -3.29 -12.91
C LYS A 213 1.34 -2.60 -13.55
N LEU A 214 1.36 -1.27 -13.65
CA LEU A 214 0.29 -0.48 -14.25
C LEU A 214 0.04 -0.84 -15.72
N ARG A 215 1.10 -1.06 -16.51
CA ARG A 215 0.97 -1.46 -17.91
C ARG A 215 0.28 -2.81 -18.11
N GLN A 216 0.31 -3.67 -17.09
CA GLN A 216 -0.29 -5.00 -17.15
C GLN A 216 -1.72 -5.05 -16.60
N GLN A 217 -2.19 -3.98 -15.95
CA GLN A 217 -3.53 -3.95 -15.37
C GLN A 217 -4.60 -3.72 -16.43
N LYS A 218 -5.70 -4.48 -16.32
CA LYS A 218 -6.91 -4.30 -17.12
C LYS A 218 -7.82 -3.29 -16.41
N THR A 219 -7.54 -2.02 -16.58
CA THR A 219 -8.19 -0.94 -15.81
C THR A 219 -9.66 -0.77 -16.22
N TYR A 220 -9.95 -0.76 -17.52
CA TYR A 220 -11.31 -0.53 -18.01
C TYR A 220 -12.24 -1.71 -17.66
N SER A 221 -11.79 -2.93 -17.89
CA SER A 221 -12.57 -4.12 -17.55
C SER A 221 -12.82 -4.23 -16.05
N MET A 222 -11.90 -3.75 -15.20
CA MET A 222 -12.08 -3.71 -13.75
C MET A 222 -13.16 -2.71 -13.32
N PHE A 223 -13.31 -1.58 -14.01
CA PHE A 223 -14.39 -0.61 -13.75
C PHE A 223 -15.75 -1.09 -14.24
N MET A 224 -15.81 -1.78 -15.36
CA MET A 224 -17.06 -2.30 -15.91
C MET A 224 -17.57 -3.54 -15.18
N ALA A 225 -16.71 -4.25 -14.43
CA ALA A 225 -17.10 -5.42 -13.63
C ALA A 225 -17.64 -5.07 -12.23
N LYS A 226 -17.68 -3.78 -11.84
CA LYS A 226 -18.32 -3.29 -10.62
C LYS A 226 -19.77 -2.92 -10.89
#